data_94bc30b8d49856aa4485d8082080ff13
#
_entry.id   94bc30b8d49856aa4485d8082080ff13
#
_cell.length_a   1.000
_cell.length_b   1.000
_cell.length_c   1.000
_cell.angle_alpha   90.00
_cell.angle_beta   90.00
_cell.angle_gamma   90.00
#
_symmetry.space_group_name_H-M   'P 1'
#
loop_
_entity.id
_entity.type
_entity.pdbx_description
1 polymer ?
#
loop_
_entity_poly.entity_id
_entity_poly.type
_entity_poly.pdbx_seq_one_letter_code
_entity_poly.pdbx_strand_id
1 'polypeptide(L)'
;EFLVGRVGEAIVESWQKRLPGKAGWGLGHAVIAQNRRATYANGTAAMYGATNTPQFRGLEGYEDHGLDVLFFWDQQDRLLATAVNVPCPSQEVGGGSNIHADFWHPVRQTLRQRHGKDLFVLGWTGAGGDQTSKLMFRAAAEDRMRKLRDLTRLEELARRVVQGWEDAYEGARKDIRDQ
;
A
#
# COMPACT_ATOMS: atom_id res chain seq x y z
N GLU A 1 19.34 -20.01 -7.32
CA GLU A 1 20.51 -19.98 -6.40
C GLU A 1 20.95 -18.56 -6.06
N PHE A 2 21.20 -17.67 -7.05
CA PHE A 2 21.64 -16.29 -6.80
C PHE A 2 20.71 -15.51 -5.85
N LEU A 3 19.41 -15.48 -6.13
CA LEU A 3 18.43 -14.74 -5.29
C LEU A 3 18.37 -15.29 -3.86
N VAL A 4 18.34 -16.62 -3.72
CA VAL A 4 18.30 -17.27 -2.41
C VAL A 4 19.56 -16.96 -1.58
N GLY A 5 20.74 -16.98 -2.23
CA GLY A 5 21.98 -16.57 -1.59
C GLY A 5 21.95 -15.13 -1.09
N ARG A 6 21.56 -14.18 -1.96
CA ARG A 6 21.51 -12.76 -1.58
C ARG A 6 20.50 -12.46 -0.46
N VAL A 7 19.34 -13.10 -0.50
CA VAL A 7 18.33 -12.96 0.58
C VAL A 7 18.85 -13.56 1.89
N GLY A 8 19.48 -14.75 1.83
CA GLY A 8 20.06 -15.38 3.00
C GLY A 8 21.18 -14.54 3.64
N GLU A 9 22.11 -14.01 2.83
CA GLU A 9 23.14 -13.10 3.29
C GLU A 9 22.55 -11.85 3.98
N ALA A 10 21.55 -11.23 3.36
CA ALA A 10 20.90 -10.04 3.92
C ALA A 10 20.22 -10.32 5.28
N ILE A 11 19.58 -11.48 5.42
CA ILE A 11 18.96 -11.91 6.70
C ILE A 11 20.02 -12.07 7.78
N VAL A 12 21.11 -12.80 7.46
CA VAL A 12 22.21 -13.03 8.41
C VAL A 12 22.87 -11.73 8.83
N GLU A 13 23.15 -10.85 7.86
CA GLU A 13 23.76 -9.54 8.12
C GLU A 13 22.85 -8.68 9.01
N SER A 14 21.54 -8.62 8.70
CA SER A 14 20.56 -7.87 9.50
C SER A 14 20.49 -8.38 10.94
N TRP A 15 20.52 -9.71 11.12
CA TRP A 15 20.56 -10.32 12.45
C TRP A 15 21.82 -9.97 13.23
N GLN A 16 22.98 -10.00 12.58
CA GLN A 16 24.27 -9.68 13.21
C GLN A 16 24.37 -8.19 13.59
N LYS A 17 23.77 -7.30 12.78
CA LYS A 17 23.80 -5.84 12.99
C LYS A 17 22.63 -5.30 13.80
N ARG A 18 21.76 -6.18 14.33
CA ARG A 18 20.60 -5.72 15.10
C ARG A 18 21.03 -4.97 16.36
N LEU A 19 20.26 -3.96 16.68
CA LEU A 19 20.41 -3.15 17.90
C LEU A 19 19.13 -3.23 18.71
N PRO A 20 19.19 -3.01 20.04
CA PRO A 20 17.98 -2.83 20.83
C PRO A 20 17.11 -1.71 20.29
N GLY A 21 15.82 -1.95 20.22
CA GLY A 21 14.84 -1.00 19.69
C GLY A 21 13.49 -1.19 20.35
N LYS A 22 12.54 -0.43 19.89
CA LYS A 22 11.15 -0.45 20.33
C LYS A 22 10.26 -0.73 19.14
N ALA A 23 9.11 -1.36 19.38
CA ALA A 23 8.14 -1.66 18.33
C ALA A 23 6.73 -1.24 18.75
N GLY A 24 5.91 -0.99 17.76
CA GLY A 24 4.48 -0.75 17.90
C GLY A 24 3.77 -1.06 16.61
N TRP A 25 2.47 -1.14 16.67
CA TRP A 25 1.63 -1.38 15.50
C TRP A 25 0.38 -0.52 15.56
N GLY A 26 -0.21 -0.30 14.40
CA GLY A 26 -1.44 0.47 14.27
C GLY A 26 -2.23 0.05 13.05
N LEU A 27 -3.49 0.43 13.06
CA LEU A 27 -4.42 0.25 11.95
C LEU A 27 -4.83 1.62 11.42
N GLY A 28 -4.59 1.85 10.13
CA GLY A 28 -5.13 2.97 9.39
C GLY A 28 -6.09 2.48 8.31
N HIS A 29 -6.63 3.40 7.51
CA HIS A 29 -7.53 3.06 6.42
C HIS A 29 -7.21 3.86 5.16
N ALA A 30 -7.24 3.16 4.00
CA ALA A 30 -7.04 3.81 2.71
C ALA A 30 -7.78 3.06 1.60
N VAL A 31 -8.55 3.78 0.80
CA VAL A 31 -9.21 3.23 -0.39
C VAL A 31 -8.20 3.18 -1.54
N ILE A 32 -7.49 2.07 -1.66
CA ILE A 32 -6.47 1.83 -2.68
C ILE A 32 -6.96 0.85 -3.73
N ALA A 33 -7.57 -0.25 -3.27
CA ALA A 33 -8.04 -1.34 -4.11
C ALA A 33 -9.52 -1.23 -4.46
N GLN A 34 -9.88 -1.94 -5.51
CA GLN A 34 -11.24 -2.35 -5.85
C GLN A 34 -11.21 -3.81 -6.26
N ASN A 35 -12.30 -4.56 -6.00
CA ASN A 35 -12.41 -5.89 -6.56
C ASN A 35 -12.41 -5.80 -8.09
N ARG A 36 -11.59 -6.62 -8.77
CA ARG A 36 -11.39 -6.54 -10.23
C ARG A 36 -12.33 -7.41 -11.04
N ARG A 37 -13.29 -8.09 -10.42
CA ARG A 37 -14.25 -8.97 -11.10
C ARG A 37 -15.63 -8.32 -11.14
N ALA A 38 -16.07 -7.97 -12.37
CA ALA A 38 -17.41 -7.47 -12.62
C ALA A 38 -18.38 -8.64 -12.78
N THR A 39 -19.54 -8.58 -12.15
CA THR A 39 -20.62 -9.57 -12.26
C THR A 39 -21.76 -9.03 -13.11
N TYR A 40 -22.44 -9.91 -13.82
CA TYR A 40 -23.47 -9.56 -14.80
C TYR A 40 -24.80 -10.29 -14.58
N ALA A 41 -25.87 -9.74 -15.17
CA ALA A 41 -27.24 -10.24 -15.03
C ALA A 41 -27.42 -11.70 -15.51
N ASN A 42 -26.59 -12.17 -16.41
CA ASN A 42 -26.60 -13.53 -16.91
C ASN A 42 -25.86 -14.55 -16.02
N GLY A 43 -25.43 -14.13 -14.82
CA GLY A 43 -24.70 -14.98 -13.88
C GLY A 43 -23.20 -15.14 -14.18
N THR A 44 -22.68 -14.48 -15.22
CA THR A 44 -21.24 -14.52 -15.51
C THR A 44 -20.47 -13.47 -14.73
N ALA A 45 -19.14 -13.67 -14.57
CA ALA A 45 -18.21 -12.69 -14.05
C ALA A 45 -16.99 -12.58 -14.97
N ALA A 46 -16.43 -11.38 -15.07
CA ALA A 46 -15.24 -11.14 -15.89
C ALA A 46 -14.22 -10.27 -15.14
N MET A 47 -12.95 -10.69 -15.18
CA MET A 47 -11.85 -9.90 -14.67
C MET A 47 -11.66 -8.63 -15.53
N TYR A 48 -11.61 -7.47 -14.88
CA TYR A 48 -11.60 -6.16 -15.55
C TYR A 48 -12.78 -5.97 -16.52
N GLY A 49 -13.91 -6.58 -16.22
CA GLY A 49 -15.10 -6.52 -17.07
C GLY A 49 -15.72 -5.12 -17.11
N ALA A 50 -16.45 -4.83 -18.19
CA ALA A 50 -17.09 -3.54 -18.37
C ALA A 50 -18.16 -3.26 -17.31
N THR A 51 -18.07 -2.12 -16.65
CA THR A 51 -19.01 -1.70 -15.59
C THR A 51 -20.03 -0.65 -16.08
N ASN A 52 -19.92 -0.21 -17.33
CA ASN A 52 -20.80 0.79 -17.96
C ASN A 52 -21.84 0.16 -18.90
N THR A 53 -22.26 -1.06 -18.63
CA THR A 53 -23.26 -1.78 -19.44
C THR A 53 -24.54 -2.03 -18.64
N PRO A 54 -25.73 -2.16 -19.30
CA PRO A 54 -26.97 -2.50 -18.61
C PRO A 54 -26.94 -3.87 -17.90
N GLN A 55 -26.02 -4.74 -18.31
CA GLN A 55 -25.87 -6.07 -17.74
C GLN A 55 -25.06 -6.10 -16.46
N PHE A 56 -24.27 -5.05 -16.17
CA PHE A 56 -23.47 -4.96 -14.93
C PHE A 56 -24.36 -4.97 -13.69
N ARG A 57 -24.02 -5.78 -12.71
CA ARG A 57 -24.72 -5.90 -11.43
C ARG A 57 -23.93 -5.40 -10.24
N GLY A 58 -22.62 -5.63 -10.23
CA GLY A 58 -21.72 -5.22 -9.13
C GLY A 58 -20.35 -5.81 -9.30
N LEU A 59 -19.48 -5.50 -8.36
CA LEU A 59 -18.23 -6.24 -8.20
C LEU A 59 -18.48 -7.51 -7.39
N GLU A 60 -17.69 -8.55 -7.64
CA GLU A 60 -17.92 -9.89 -7.07
C GLU A 60 -17.72 -9.94 -5.55
N GLY A 61 -16.81 -9.16 -5.03
CA GLY A 61 -16.47 -9.12 -3.62
C GLY A 61 -16.29 -7.69 -3.10
N TYR A 62 -16.07 -7.59 -1.81
CA TYR A 62 -15.74 -6.33 -1.16
C TYR A 62 -14.23 -6.04 -1.24
N GLU A 63 -13.85 -4.84 -0.88
CA GLU A 63 -12.48 -4.40 -0.74
C GLU A 63 -12.11 -4.26 0.74
N ASP A 64 -10.92 -4.73 1.11
CA ASP A 64 -10.32 -4.43 2.39
C ASP A 64 -9.58 -3.09 2.30
N HIS A 65 -9.97 -2.13 3.12
CA HIS A 65 -9.37 -0.80 3.18
C HIS A 65 -8.44 -0.62 4.40
N GLY A 66 -8.23 -1.68 5.18
CA GLY A 66 -7.32 -1.67 6.33
C GLY A 66 -5.87 -1.53 5.88
N LEU A 67 -5.11 -0.71 6.60
CA LEU A 67 -3.66 -0.65 6.51
C LEU A 67 -3.09 -1.12 7.84
N ASP A 68 -2.59 -2.35 7.88
CA ASP A 68 -1.84 -2.81 9.05
C ASP A 68 -0.42 -2.26 8.96
N VAL A 69 0.01 -1.58 10.00
CA VAL A 69 1.31 -0.92 10.01
C VAL A 69 2.13 -1.34 11.23
N LEU A 70 3.37 -1.74 10.98
CA LEU A 70 4.39 -1.92 12.02
C LEU A 70 5.34 -0.73 12.02
N PHE A 71 5.74 -0.31 13.20
CA PHE A 71 6.67 0.78 13.42
C PHE A 71 7.83 0.28 14.28
N PHE A 72 9.03 0.78 14.00
CA PHE A 72 10.24 0.46 14.75
C PHE A 72 11.00 1.73 15.08
N TRP A 73 11.30 1.91 16.37
CA TRP A 73 12.05 3.04 16.88
C TRP A 73 13.38 2.59 17.50
N ASP A 74 14.33 3.50 17.59
CA ASP A 74 15.50 3.30 18.42
C ASP A 74 15.20 3.56 19.91
N GLN A 75 16.22 3.41 20.74
CA GLN A 75 16.11 3.64 22.20
C GLN A 75 15.83 5.11 22.55
N GLN A 76 16.00 6.04 21.62
CA GLN A 76 15.73 7.47 21.75
C GLN A 76 14.40 7.90 21.12
N ASP A 77 13.50 6.94 20.84
CA ASP A 77 12.19 7.14 20.22
C ASP A 77 12.23 7.78 18.82
N ARG A 78 13.35 7.67 18.10
CA ARG A 78 13.41 8.05 16.70
C ARG A 78 12.88 6.93 15.83
N LEU A 79 11.93 7.23 14.96
CA LEU A 79 11.38 6.27 14.01
C LEU A 79 12.46 5.85 13.00
N LEU A 80 12.77 4.56 12.96
CA LEU A 80 13.78 3.98 12.06
C LEU A 80 13.20 3.31 10.84
N ALA A 81 12.10 2.57 11.05
CA ALA A 81 11.51 1.76 10.00
C ALA A 81 9.99 1.61 10.18
N THR A 82 9.32 1.33 9.09
CA THR A 82 7.91 0.95 9.07
C THR A 82 7.66 -0.11 8.02
N ALA A 83 6.80 -1.07 8.33
CA ALA A 83 6.26 -2.01 7.35
C ALA A 83 4.76 -1.76 7.20
N VAL A 84 4.30 -1.62 5.96
CA VAL A 84 2.92 -1.24 5.63
C VAL A 84 2.30 -2.33 4.78
N ASN A 85 1.26 -2.98 5.30
CA ASN A 85 0.50 -3.99 4.58
C ASN A 85 -0.69 -3.33 3.88
N VAL A 86 -0.71 -3.41 2.54
CA VAL A 86 -1.81 -2.90 1.70
C VAL A 86 -2.44 -4.09 0.99
N PRO A 87 -3.74 -4.38 1.17
CA PRO A 87 -4.41 -5.46 0.46
C PRO A 87 -4.69 -5.10 -1.00
N CYS A 88 -3.64 -4.72 -1.72
CA CYS A 88 -3.67 -4.34 -3.13
C CYS A 88 -2.31 -4.57 -3.78
N PRO A 89 -2.25 -5.30 -4.88
CA PRO A 89 -1.02 -5.37 -5.68
C PRO A 89 -0.63 -3.99 -6.24
N SER A 90 0.67 -3.66 -6.21
CA SER A 90 1.19 -2.44 -6.85
C SER A 90 1.29 -2.64 -8.36
N GLN A 91 0.18 -2.49 -9.05
CA GLN A 91 -0.01 -2.78 -10.48
C GLN A 91 -0.75 -1.64 -11.22
N GLU A 92 -0.69 -0.40 -10.72
CA GLU A 92 -1.30 0.74 -11.42
C GLU A 92 -0.57 1.01 -12.73
N VAL A 93 0.76 0.98 -12.71
CA VAL A 93 1.60 1.07 -13.90
C VAL A 93 1.76 -0.34 -14.48
N GLY A 94 0.76 -0.76 -15.26
CA GLY A 94 0.79 -2.06 -15.92
C GLY A 94 1.17 -1.93 -17.38
N GLY A 95 1.96 -2.91 -17.88
CA GLY A 95 2.41 -2.97 -19.26
C GLY A 95 3.67 -2.12 -19.53
N GLY A 96 4.47 -2.57 -20.48
CA GLY A 96 5.75 -1.95 -20.82
C GLY A 96 6.95 -2.72 -20.29
N SER A 97 8.15 -2.27 -20.66
CA SER A 97 9.45 -2.91 -20.33
C SER A 97 10.20 -2.23 -19.18
N ASN A 98 9.62 -1.20 -18.58
CA ASN A 98 10.28 -0.44 -17.51
C ASN A 98 10.04 -1.07 -16.13
N ILE A 99 11.12 -1.16 -15.34
CA ILE A 99 11.01 -1.50 -13.92
C ILE A 99 10.46 -0.27 -13.19
N HIS A 100 9.39 -0.45 -12.43
CA HIS A 100 8.71 0.63 -11.75
C HIS A 100 8.29 0.22 -10.33
N ALA A 101 8.50 1.08 -9.34
CA ALA A 101 8.09 0.84 -7.96
C ALA A 101 6.61 1.17 -7.67
N ASP A 102 5.85 1.53 -8.71
CA ASP A 102 4.42 1.87 -8.63
C ASP A 102 4.13 2.96 -7.58
N PHE A 103 2.99 2.93 -6.89
CA PHE A 103 2.65 3.90 -5.85
C PHE A 103 3.57 3.85 -4.63
N TRP A 104 4.37 2.80 -4.46
CA TRP A 104 5.34 2.74 -3.36
C TRP A 104 6.47 3.77 -3.47
N HIS A 105 6.79 4.23 -4.68
CA HIS A 105 7.80 5.28 -4.84
C HIS A 105 7.36 6.60 -4.19
N PRO A 106 6.24 7.22 -4.58
CA PRO A 106 5.79 8.46 -3.94
C PRO A 106 5.38 8.26 -2.46
N VAL A 107 4.92 7.08 -2.03
CA VAL A 107 4.71 6.78 -0.59
C VAL A 107 6.02 6.94 0.17
N ARG A 108 7.09 6.25 -0.27
CA ARG A 108 8.41 6.33 0.39
C ARG A 108 8.96 7.74 0.40
N GLN A 109 8.83 8.46 -0.71
CA GLN A 109 9.30 9.85 -0.80
C GLN A 109 8.57 10.73 0.22
N THR A 110 7.26 10.67 0.28
CA THR A 110 6.46 11.50 1.19
C THR A 110 6.74 11.17 2.66
N LEU A 111 6.78 9.89 3.03
CA LEU A 111 7.08 9.50 4.40
C LEU A 111 8.49 9.92 4.83
N ARG A 112 9.49 9.76 3.96
CA ARG A 112 10.86 10.23 4.24
C ARG A 112 10.96 11.74 4.37
N GLN A 113 10.23 12.48 3.56
CA GLN A 113 10.18 13.94 3.66
C GLN A 113 9.61 14.42 4.99
N ARG A 114 8.61 13.72 5.54
CA ARG A 114 7.92 14.09 6.78
C ARG A 114 8.61 13.58 8.05
N HIS A 115 9.12 12.35 8.01
CA HIS A 115 9.58 11.61 9.20
C HIS A 115 11.10 11.36 9.22
N GLY A 116 11.82 11.77 8.18
CA GLY A 116 13.27 11.64 8.13
C GLY A 116 13.75 10.89 6.89
N LYS A 117 14.77 11.45 6.22
CA LYS A 117 15.31 10.95 4.95
C LYS A 117 15.79 9.50 5.00
N ASP A 118 16.19 9.04 6.18
CA ASP A 118 16.75 7.72 6.41
C ASP A 118 15.69 6.69 6.85
N LEU A 119 14.40 7.06 6.89
CA LEU A 119 13.31 6.15 7.22
C LEU A 119 13.24 4.98 6.24
N PHE A 120 13.33 3.76 6.76
CA PHE A 120 13.08 2.54 5.98
C PHE A 120 11.57 2.30 5.87
N VAL A 121 11.09 2.18 4.63
CA VAL A 121 9.68 1.90 4.34
C VAL A 121 9.58 0.63 3.53
N LEU A 122 9.07 -0.43 4.15
CA LEU A 122 8.77 -1.71 3.52
C LEU A 122 7.29 -1.77 3.19
N GLY A 123 6.97 -1.89 1.91
CA GLY A 123 5.59 -2.12 1.45
C GLY A 123 5.34 -3.61 1.26
N TRP A 124 4.27 -4.12 1.86
CA TRP A 124 3.78 -5.48 1.66
C TRP A 124 2.47 -5.47 0.90
N THR A 125 2.23 -6.55 0.18
CA THR A 125 0.93 -6.83 -0.45
C THR A 125 0.19 -7.83 0.43
N GLY A 126 -0.95 -7.42 0.95
CA GLY A 126 -1.85 -8.29 1.71
C GLY A 126 -2.66 -9.22 0.79
N ALA A 127 -3.79 -9.70 1.27
CA ALA A 127 -4.70 -10.56 0.52
C ALA A 127 -5.36 -9.75 -0.62
N GLY A 128 -4.74 -9.78 -1.78
CA GLY A 128 -5.12 -8.93 -2.93
C GLY A 128 -5.28 -9.68 -4.25
N GLY A 129 -5.54 -11.01 -4.21
CA GLY A 129 -5.62 -11.83 -5.41
C GLY A 129 -6.74 -11.45 -6.38
N ASP A 130 -7.82 -10.89 -5.89
CA ASP A 130 -8.95 -10.36 -6.66
C ASP A 130 -9.02 -8.82 -6.65
N GLN A 131 -7.99 -8.16 -6.13
CA GLN A 131 -7.94 -6.70 -5.97
C GLN A 131 -7.12 -6.03 -7.08
N THR A 132 -7.42 -4.76 -7.32
CA THR A 132 -6.67 -3.90 -8.25
C THR A 132 -6.73 -2.45 -7.80
N SER A 133 -5.66 -1.71 -8.02
CA SER A 133 -5.66 -0.25 -7.90
C SER A 133 -6.33 0.45 -9.08
N LYS A 134 -6.53 -0.24 -10.21
CA LYS A 134 -7.20 0.31 -11.39
C LYS A 134 -8.67 0.56 -11.11
N LEU A 135 -9.15 1.71 -11.56
CA LEU A 135 -10.54 2.11 -11.35
C LEU A 135 -11.51 1.23 -12.15
N MET A 136 -12.31 0.43 -11.47
CA MET A 136 -13.35 -0.39 -12.08
C MET A 136 -14.62 0.41 -12.37
N PHE A 137 -14.96 1.38 -11.51
CA PHE A 137 -16.07 2.31 -11.69
C PHE A 137 -15.77 3.66 -11.02
N ARG A 138 -16.63 4.67 -11.21
CA ARG A 138 -16.43 6.05 -10.72
C ARG A 138 -15.20 6.75 -11.30
N ALA A 139 -14.62 6.24 -12.39
CA ALA A 139 -13.38 6.75 -12.96
C ALA A 139 -13.41 8.26 -13.24
N ALA A 140 -14.53 8.77 -13.80
CA ALA A 140 -14.67 10.19 -14.08
C ALA A 140 -14.66 11.08 -12.81
N ALA A 141 -15.31 10.63 -11.73
CA ALA A 141 -15.32 11.35 -10.45
C ALA A 141 -13.93 11.33 -9.79
N GLU A 142 -13.28 10.19 -9.78
CA GLU A 142 -11.92 10.01 -9.26
C GLU A 142 -10.91 10.87 -10.04
N ASP A 143 -10.95 10.84 -11.37
CA ASP A 143 -10.10 11.67 -12.23
C ASP A 143 -10.34 13.18 -12.02
N ARG A 144 -11.61 13.58 -11.88
CA ARG A 144 -11.92 14.97 -11.58
C ARG A 144 -11.29 15.41 -10.26
N MET A 145 -11.46 14.64 -9.19
CA MET A 145 -10.93 14.99 -7.87
C MET A 145 -9.41 14.99 -7.85
N ARG A 146 -8.78 14.05 -8.53
CA ARG A 146 -7.33 13.98 -8.69
C ARG A 146 -6.78 15.22 -9.42
N LYS A 147 -7.39 15.61 -10.53
CA LYS A 147 -7.01 16.80 -11.30
C LYS A 147 -7.17 18.09 -10.49
N LEU A 148 -8.23 18.20 -9.69
CA LEU A 148 -8.43 19.34 -8.80
C LEU A 148 -7.38 19.46 -7.69
N ARG A 149 -6.69 18.37 -7.39
CA ARG A 149 -5.55 18.33 -6.44
C ARG A 149 -4.19 18.46 -7.14
N ASP A 150 -4.17 18.58 -8.45
CA ASP A 150 -2.93 18.59 -9.27
C ASP A 150 -2.03 17.40 -8.98
N LEU A 151 -2.62 16.20 -8.92
CA LEU A 151 -1.92 14.95 -8.62
C LEU A 151 -1.94 13.99 -9.81
N THR A 152 -0.86 13.24 -9.99
CA THR A 152 -0.86 12.03 -10.82
C THR A 152 -1.66 10.93 -10.14
N ARG A 153 -1.98 9.85 -10.87
CA ARG A 153 -2.68 8.71 -10.27
C ARG A 153 -1.87 8.05 -9.15
N LEU A 154 -0.57 7.90 -9.32
CA LEU A 154 0.30 7.30 -8.30
C LEU A 154 0.41 8.18 -7.04
N GLU A 155 0.46 9.50 -7.21
CA GLU A 155 0.47 10.43 -6.09
C GLU A 155 -0.85 10.44 -5.33
N GLU A 156 -2.00 10.31 -6.00
CA GLU A 156 -3.29 10.18 -5.32
C GLU A 156 -3.37 8.88 -4.50
N LEU A 157 -2.91 7.75 -5.03
CA LEU A 157 -2.81 6.50 -4.27
C LEU A 157 -1.86 6.66 -3.07
N ALA A 158 -0.69 7.24 -3.30
CA ALA A 158 0.28 7.50 -2.24
C ALA A 158 -0.28 8.41 -1.15
N ARG A 159 -1.00 9.47 -1.52
CA ARG A 159 -1.68 10.37 -0.57
C ARG A 159 -2.61 9.60 0.35
N ARG A 160 -3.38 8.66 -0.18
CA ARG A 160 -4.31 7.81 0.60
C ARG A 160 -3.57 6.88 1.55
N VAL A 161 -2.52 6.21 1.06
CA VAL A 161 -1.68 5.34 1.91
C VAL A 161 -1.02 6.14 3.02
N VAL A 162 -0.43 7.29 2.69
CA VAL A 162 0.25 8.15 3.67
C VAL A 162 -0.74 8.66 4.72
N GLN A 163 -1.96 9.08 4.33
CA GLN A 163 -2.97 9.52 5.29
C GLN A 163 -3.33 8.41 6.28
N GLY A 164 -3.63 7.20 5.79
CA GLY A 164 -3.93 6.06 6.67
C GLY A 164 -2.73 5.64 7.53
N TRP A 165 -1.50 5.78 7.01
CA TRP A 165 -0.28 5.56 7.77
C TRP A 165 -0.12 6.57 8.91
N GLU A 166 -0.37 7.86 8.65
CA GLU A 166 -0.32 8.91 9.69
C GLU A 166 -1.33 8.65 10.81
N ASP A 167 -2.56 8.26 10.44
CA ASP A 167 -3.61 7.93 11.41
C ASP A 167 -3.16 6.75 12.31
N ALA A 168 -2.57 5.71 11.72
CA ALA A 168 -2.01 4.58 12.45
C ALA A 168 -0.82 5.00 13.35
N TYR A 169 0.06 5.86 12.83
CA TYR A 169 1.24 6.35 13.55
C TYR A 169 0.87 7.18 14.78
N GLU A 170 -0.11 8.06 14.67
CA GLU A 170 -0.58 8.88 15.79
C GLU A 170 -1.09 8.04 16.96
N GLY A 171 -1.68 6.90 16.69
CA GLY A 171 -2.08 5.92 17.70
C GLY A 171 -0.88 5.15 18.27
N ALA A 172 -0.11 4.52 17.38
CA ALA A 172 0.97 3.61 17.73
C ALA A 172 2.09 4.27 18.58
N ARG A 173 2.44 5.53 18.27
CA ARG A 173 3.46 6.28 19.03
C ARG A 173 3.11 6.53 20.50
N LYS A 174 1.87 6.26 20.91
CA LYS A 174 1.42 6.39 22.31
C LYS A 174 1.54 5.09 23.10
N ASP A 175 1.80 3.96 22.42
CA ASP A 175 1.93 2.63 23.01
C ASP A 175 3.18 1.93 22.45
N ILE A 176 4.33 2.61 22.53
CA ILE A 176 5.62 2.07 22.11
C ILE A 176 6.08 1.06 23.16
N ARG A 177 6.43 -0.16 22.71
CA ARG A 177 6.85 -1.25 23.60
C ARG A 177 8.31 -1.58 23.39
N ASP A 178 9.04 -1.77 24.49
CA ASP A 178 10.39 -2.31 24.50
C ASP A 178 10.38 -3.77 24.04
N GLN A 179 11.32 -4.14 23.17
CA GLN A 179 11.49 -5.49 22.63
C GLN A 179 12.90 -6.03 22.90
#